data_65a898595b883b465ec7c586a6398d96
#
_entry.id   65a898595b883b465ec7c586a6398d96
#
_cell.length_a   1.000
_cell.length_b   1.000
_cell.length_c   1.000
_cell.angle_alpha   90.00
_cell.angle_beta   90.00
_cell.angle_gamma   90.00
#
_symmetry.space_group_name_H-M   'P 1'
#
loop_
_entity.id
_entity.type
_entity.pdbx_description
1 polymer ?
#
loop_
_entity_poly.entity_id
_entity_poly.type
_entity_poly.pdbx_seq_one_letter_code
_entity_poly.pdbx_strand_id
1 'polypeptide(L)'
;MLSNLKNTFSSDLCESILEAILLQGYDSILITDASNNPKIIYANSAFTQLTGYSADEILGKSPKILQGSSTSQKVIQRLRQCLADVTVFEGETVNYKKDGTIFMMNWRMIPIIDNGELKAWLAIQREKVVTWLPD
;
A
#
# COMPACT_ATOMS: atom_id res chain seq x y z
N MET A 1 -5.78 14.85 16.19
CA MET A 1 -4.66 13.95 16.47
C MET A 1 -3.33 14.45 15.91
N LEU A 2 -3.22 14.65 14.61
CA LEU A 2 -1.97 15.21 14.01
C LEU A 2 -1.69 16.63 14.49
N SER A 3 -2.74 17.43 14.79
CA SER A 3 -2.57 18.78 15.33
C SER A 3 -1.84 18.77 16.67
N ASN A 4 -2.07 17.76 17.50
CA ASN A 4 -1.36 17.63 18.79
C ASN A 4 0.12 17.38 18.59
N LEU A 5 0.49 16.55 17.62
CA LEU A 5 1.90 16.31 17.28
C LEU A 5 2.56 17.57 16.75
N LYS A 6 1.90 18.30 15.85
CA LYS A 6 2.43 19.55 15.28
C LYS A 6 2.59 20.65 16.34
N ASN A 7 1.71 20.68 17.34
CA ASN A 7 1.78 21.65 18.45
C ASN A 7 2.84 21.29 19.46
N THR A 8 3.16 20.00 19.63
CA THR A 8 4.12 19.51 20.62
C THR A 8 5.54 19.47 20.06
N PHE A 9 5.70 19.13 18.78
CA PHE A 9 6.99 18.89 18.16
C PHE A 9 7.19 19.81 16.96
N SER A 10 8.48 20.09 16.65
CA SER A 10 8.85 20.80 15.42
C SER A 10 8.46 20.01 14.17
N SER A 11 8.39 20.69 13.03
CA SER A 11 8.15 20.02 11.74
C SER A 11 9.19 18.95 11.43
N ASP A 12 10.47 19.23 11.74
CA ASP A 12 11.56 18.28 11.51
C ASP A 12 11.40 17.02 12.36
N LEU A 13 10.95 17.18 13.62
CA LEU A 13 10.72 16.04 14.49
C LEU A 13 9.51 15.23 14.03
N CYS A 14 8.46 15.90 13.55
CA CYS A 14 7.30 15.21 12.95
C CYS A 14 7.72 14.40 11.72
N GLU A 15 8.58 14.93 10.86
CA GLU A 15 9.13 14.21 9.72
C GLU A 15 9.93 12.99 10.17
N SER A 16 10.76 13.13 11.21
CA SER A 16 11.54 12.01 11.75
C SER A 16 10.64 10.91 12.30
N ILE A 17 9.53 11.27 12.95
CA ILE A 17 8.55 10.29 13.43
C ILE A 17 7.91 9.56 12.25
N LEU A 18 7.51 10.30 11.21
CA LEU A 18 6.91 9.70 10.01
C LEU A 18 7.90 8.76 9.32
N GLU A 19 9.16 9.17 9.16
CA GLU A 19 10.21 8.33 8.60
C GLU A 19 10.40 7.05 9.40
N ALA A 20 10.39 7.15 10.73
CA ALA A 20 10.53 5.98 11.59
C ALA A 20 9.38 4.99 11.37
N ILE A 21 8.14 5.48 11.24
CA ILE A 21 6.98 4.63 10.97
C ILE A 21 7.11 3.95 9.61
N LEU A 22 7.49 4.69 8.58
CA LEU A 22 7.62 4.16 7.22
C LEU A 22 8.76 3.15 7.08
N LEU A 23 9.92 3.43 7.73
CA LEU A 23 11.13 2.63 7.57
C LEU A 23 11.19 1.45 8.53
N GLN A 24 10.62 1.58 9.72
CA GLN A 24 10.71 0.58 10.78
C GLN A 24 9.42 -0.18 11.03
N GLY A 25 8.33 0.19 10.35
CA GLY A 25 7.06 -0.49 10.49
C GLY A 25 7.09 -1.88 9.86
N TYR A 26 6.27 -2.78 10.38
CA TYR A 26 6.17 -4.16 9.89
C TYR A 26 5.31 -4.29 8.64
N ASP A 27 4.38 -3.36 8.43
CA ASP A 27 3.47 -3.42 7.30
C ASP A 27 4.16 -2.89 6.03
N SER A 28 3.88 -3.56 4.92
CA SER A 28 4.29 -3.08 3.61
C SER A 28 3.56 -1.80 3.27
N ILE A 29 4.29 -0.77 2.85
CA ILE A 29 3.73 0.52 2.48
C ILE A 29 4.16 0.86 1.07
N LEU A 30 3.16 1.15 0.22
CA LEU A 30 3.32 1.74 -1.09
C LEU A 30 2.65 3.10 -1.12
N ILE A 31 3.26 4.03 -1.84
CA ILE A 31 2.61 5.29 -2.20
C ILE A 31 2.63 5.38 -3.72
N THR A 32 1.47 5.71 -4.30
CA THR A 32 1.36 5.94 -5.73
C THR A 32 1.03 7.39 -6.01
N ASP A 33 1.25 7.82 -7.25
CA ASP A 33 0.72 9.12 -7.70
C ASP A 33 -0.81 9.05 -7.86
N ALA A 34 -1.41 10.18 -8.21
CA ALA A 34 -2.86 10.32 -8.35
C ALA A 34 -3.32 10.25 -9.81
N SER A 35 -2.51 9.71 -10.72
CA SER A 35 -2.88 9.57 -12.12
C SER A 35 -3.96 8.53 -12.33
N ASN A 36 -4.59 8.51 -13.53
CA ASN A 36 -5.62 7.54 -13.87
C ASN A 36 -5.12 6.10 -13.85
N ASN A 37 -3.84 5.90 -14.09
CA ASN A 37 -3.17 4.61 -13.94
C ASN A 37 -2.02 4.82 -12.94
N PRO A 38 -2.31 4.77 -11.63
CA PRO A 38 -1.36 5.18 -10.60
C PRO A 38 -0.05 4.41 -10.69
N LYS A 39 1.05 5.14 -10.54
CA LYS A 39 2.41 4.59 -10.52
C LYS A 39 3.00 4.68 -9.14
N ILE A 40 3.75 3.69 -8.75
CA ILE A 40 4.40 3.62 -7.45
C ILE A 40 5.52 4.67 -7.40
N ILE A 41 5.46 5.54 -6.39
CA ILE A 41 6.48 6.57 -6.14
C ILE A 41 7.27 6.30 -4.87
N TYR A 42 6.80 5.37 -4.01
CA TYR A 42 7.50 4.99 -2.79
C TYR A 42 7.12 3.56 -2.41
N ALA A 43 8.10 2.80 -1.93
CA ALA A 43 7.91 1.48 -1.33
C ALA A 43 8.90 1.32 -0.18
N ASN A 44 8.44 0.82 0.96
CA ASN A 44 9.33 0.59 2.10
C ASN A 44 9.98 -0.81 2.04
N SER A 45 10.89 -1.08 2.99
CA SER A 45 11.60 -2.36 3.04
C SER A 45 10.66 -3.55 3.33
N ALA A 46 9.58 -3.33 4.07
CA ALA A 46 8.58 -4.35 4.32
C ALA A 46 7.88 -4.81 3.04
N PHE A 47 7.69 -3.90 2.06
CA PHE A 47 7.19 -4.26 0.75
C PHE A 47 8.13 -5.24 0.04
N THR A 48 9.44 -4.98 0.09
CA THR A 48 10.43 -5.87 -0.50
C THR A 48 10.41 -7.25 0.15
N GLN A 49 10.32 -7.29 1.48
CA GLN A 49 10.20 -8.56 2.22
C GLN A 49 8.93 -9.32 1.86
N LEU A 50 7.82 -8.60 1.69
CA LEU A 50 6.53 -9.21 1.35
C LEU A 50 6.51 -9.76 -0.07
N THR A 51 7.03 -9.01 -1.05
CA THR A 51 6.80 -9.28 -2.48
C THR A 51 8.02 -9.81 -3.21
N GLY A 52 9.21 -9.60 -2.69
CA GLY A 52 10.47 -9.91 -3.38
C GLY A 52 10.93 -8.86 -4.37
N TYR A 53 10.14 -7.84 -4.66
CA TYR A 53 10.54 -6.72 -5.52
C TYR A 53 11.31 -5.68 -4.71
N SER A 54 12.48 -5.26 -5.22
CA SER A 54 13.20 -4.15 -4.60
C SER A 54 12.48 -2.83 -4.89
N ALA A 55 12.79 -1.80 -4.06
CA ALA A 55 12.25 -0.46 -4.30
C ALA A 55 12.63 0.06 -5.69
N ASP A 56 13.88 -0.14 -6.10
CA ASP A 56 14.35 0.32 -7.41
C ASP A 56 13.62 -0.34 -8.57
N GLU A 57 13.30 -1.64 -8.46
CA GLU A 57 12.55 -2.36 -9.48
C GLU A 57 11.12 -1.88 -9.61
N ILE A 58 10.50 -1.46 -8.50
CA ILE A 58 9.06 -1.22 -8.46
C ILE A 58 8.69 0.24 -8.73
N LEU A 59 9.61 1.18 -8.48
CA LEU A 59 9.35 2.60 -8.71
C LEU A 59 8.97 2.87 -10.16
N GLY A 60 7.93 3.65 -10.37
CA GLY A 60 7.39 3.99 -11.68
C GLY A 60 6.50 2.93 -12.30
N LYS A 61 6.31 1.79 -11.66
CA LYS A 61 5.46 0.72 -12.15
C LYS A 61 4.07 0.79 -11.51
N SER A 62 3.09 0.18 -12.16
CA SER A 62 1.75 0.04 -11.62
C SER A 62 1.74 -1.08 -10.57
N PRO A 63 0.97 -0.91 -9.45
CA PRO A 63 0.77 -2.00 -8.49
C PRO A 63 0.15 -3.26 -9.11
N LYS A 64 -0.41 -3.16 -10.30
CA LYS A 64 -0.96 -4.31 -11.05
C LYS A 64 0.06 -5.41 -11.31
N ILE A 65 1.35 -5.10 -11.20
CA ILE A 65 2.41 -6.10 -11.33
C ILE A 65 2.25 -7.26 -10.33
N LEU A 66 1.58 -7.03 -9.21
CA LEU A 66 1.32 -8.06 -8.20
C LEU A 66 0.13 -8.95 -8.55
N GLN A 67 -0.68 -8.58 -9.54
CA GLN A 67 -1.87 -9.33 -9.93
C GLN A 67 -1.51 -10.47 -10.88
N GLY A 68 -2.34 -11.51 -10.89
CA GLY A 68 -2.19 -12.64 -11.77
C GLY A 68 -3.51 -13.38 -11.95
N SER A 69 -3.45 -14.58 -12.52
CA SER A 69 -4.63 -15.34 -12.94
C SER A 69 -5.60 -15.67 -11.80
N SER A 70 -5.09 -15.85 -10.58
CA SER A 70 -5.93 -16.17 -9.41
C SER A 70 -6.40 -14.95 -8.64
N THR A 71 -6.03 -13.74 -9.07
CA THR A 71 -6.49 -12.51 -8.43
C THR A 71 -7.99 -12.33 -8.67
N SER A 72 -8.75 -12.03 -7.61
CA SER A 72 -10.20 -11.88 -7.70
C SER A 72 -10.58 -10.63 -8.51
N GLN A 73 -11.27 -10.82 -9.61
CA GLN A 73 -11.73 -9.71 -10.43
C GLN A 73 -12.85 -8.91 -9.75
N LYS A 74 -13.62 -9.54 -8.88
CA LYS A 74 -14.62 -8.82 -8.07
C LYS A 74 -13.95 -7.82 -7.13
N VAL A 75 -12.86 -8.23 -6.48
CA VAL A 75 -12.10 -7.36 -5.58
C VAL A 75 -11.47 -6.21 -6.37
N ILE A 76 -10.88 -6.51 -7.53
CA ILE A 76 -10.27 -5.49 -8.40
C ILE A 76 -11.29 -4.49 -8.92
N GLN A 77 -12.50 -4.93 -9.28
CA GLN A 77 -13.58 -4.03 -9.69
C GLN A 77 -14.00 -3.09 -8.55
N ARG A 78 -14.10 -3.63 -7.33
CA ARG A 78 -14.42 -2.82 -6.15
C ARG A 78 -13.31 -1.81 -5.85
N LEU A 79 -12.05 -2.22 -6.02
CA LEU A 79 -10.91 -1.30 -5.92
C LEU A 79 -11.02 -0.16 -6.94
N ARG A 80 -11.27 -0.48 -8.20
CA ARG A 80 -11.43 0.53 -9.26
C ARG A 80 -12.55 1.52 -8.93
N GLN A 81 -13.66 1.04 -8.37
CA GLN A 81 -14.76 1.91 -7.98
C GLN A 81 -14.33 2.87 -6.85
N CYS A 82 -13.62 2.37 -5.85
CA CYS A 82 -13.09 3.21 -4.77
C CYS A 82 -12.11 4.25 -5.30
N LEU A 83 -11.25 3.88 -6.24
CA LEU A 83 -10.33 4.83 -6.87
C LEU A 83 -11.09 5.93 -7.63
N ALA A 84 -12.12 5.57 -8.39
CA ALA A 84 -12.96 6.52 -9.13
C ALA A 84 -13.71 7.47 -8.18
N ASP A 85 -14.22 6.94 -7.08
CA ASP A 85 -15.00 7.71 -6.10
C ASP A 85 -14.12 8.45 -5.08
N VAL A 86 -12.81 8.20 -5.11
CA VAL A 86 -11.84 8.77 -4.15
C VAL A 86 -12.25 8.44 -2.72
N THR A 87 -12.48 7.15 -2.48
CA THR A 87 -12.84 6.61 -1.16
C THR A 87 -11.82 5.57 -0.72
N VAL A 88 -11.81 5.24 0.58
CA VAL A 88 -10.95 4.21 1.13
C VAL A 88 -11.41 2.84 0.63
N PHE A 89 -10.45 2.06 0.13
CA PHE A 89 -10.66 0.65 -0.19
C PHE A 89 -10.07 -0.20 0.92
N GLU A 90 -10.72 -1.30 1.22
CA GLU A 90 -10.19 -2.37 2.06
C GLU A 90 -10.61 -3.71 1.48
N GLY A 91 -9.68 -4.64 1.34
CA GLY A 91 -10.00 -5.95 0.79
C GLY A 91 -8.83 -6.90 0.78
N GLU A 92 -9.08 -8.10 0.31
CA GLU A 92 -8.08 -9.15 0.22
C GLU A 92 -8.28 -9.97 -1.05
N THR A 93 -7.18 -10.38 -1.64
CA THR A 93 -7.18 -11.27 -2.79
C THR A 93 -5.81 -11.93 -2.95
N VAL A 94 -5.75 -12.97 -3.75
CA VAL A 94 -4.49 -13.59 -4.13
C VAL A 94 -3.68 -12.62 -5.00
N ASN A 95 -2.43 -12.42 -4.62
CA ASN A 95 -1.42 -11.71 -5.40
C ASN A 95 -0.19 -12.62 -5.58
N TYR A 96 0.78 -12.15 -6.33
CA TYR A 96 1.96 -12.92 -6.75
C TYR A 96 3.22 -12.17 -6.34
N LYS A 97 4.14 -12.91 -5.70
CA LYS A 97 5.48 -12.41 -5.42
C LYS A 97 6.30 -12.41 -6.72
N LYS A 98 7.45 -11.76 -6.70
CA LYS A 98 8.34 -11.69 -7.86
C LYS A 98 8.70 -13.05 -8.42
N ASP A 99 8.88 -14.06 -7.55
CA ASP A 99 9.23 -15.43 -7.94
C ASP A 99 8.04 -16.26 -8.43
N GLY A 100 6.86 -15.66 -8.50
CA GLY A 100 5.62 -16.34 -8.91
C GLY A 100 4.86 -17.02 -7.78
N THR A 101 5.38 -17.00 -6.56
CA THR A 101 4.68 -17.59 -5.40
C THR A 101 3.41 -16.78 -5.12
N ILE A 102 2.29 -17.49 -4.96
CA ILE A 102 1.02 -16.85 -4.61
C ILE A 102 0.95 -16.59 -3.10
N PHE A 103 0.28 -15.50 -2.75
CA PHE A 103 -0.02 -15.21 -1.34
C PHE A 103 -1.34 -14.46 -1.25
N MET A 104 -2.00 -14.53 -0.08
CA MET A 104 -3.20 -13.76 0.18
C MET A 104 -2.78 -12.40 0.73
N MET A 105 -3.08 -11.34 0.00
CA MET A 105 -2.80 -9.97 0.42
C MET A 105 -4.06 -9.32 0.96
N ASN A 106 -3.97 -8.82 2.19
CA ASN A 106 -4.97 -7.92 2.78
C ASN A 106 -4.42 -6.51 2.72
N TRP A 107 -5.19 -5.54 2.21
CA TRP A 107 -4.67 -4.16 2.13
C TRP A 107 -5.77 -3.12 2.20
N ARG A 108 -5.34 -1.92 2.57
CA ARG A 108 -6.13 -0.70 2.46
C ARG A 108 -5.48 0.23 1.46
N MET A 109 -6.30 0.91 0.69
CA MET A 109 -5.88 1.98 -0.20
C MET A 109 -6.55 3.25 0.26
N ILE A 110 -5.75 4.25 0.64
CA ILE A 110 -6.20 5.47 1.31
C ILE A 110 -5.88 6.66 0.43
N PRO A 111 -6.89 7.48 0.06
CA PRO A 111 -6.61 8.70 -0.70
C PRO A 111 -5.93 9.75 0.17
N ILE A 112 -4.88 10.35 -0.35
CA ILE A 112 -4.16 11.45 0.30
C ILE A 112 -4.58 12.73 -0.40
N ILE A 113 -5.35 13.54 0.32
CA ILE A 113 -5.96 14.77 -0.19
C ILE A 113 -5.31 15.96 0.50
N ASP A 114 -4.89 16.95 -0.28
CA ASP A 114 -4.32 18.19 0.21
C ASP A 114 -4.97 19.36 -0.55
N ASN A 115 -5.47 20.33 0.18
CA ASN A 115 -6.20 21.48 -0.36
C ASN A 115 -7.35 21.08 -1.30
N GLY A 116 -8.08 20.02 -0.95
CA GLY A 116 -9.21 19.52 -1.71
C GLY A 116 -8.85 18.71 -2.95
N GLU A 117 -7.56 18.50 -3.22
CA GLU A 117 -7.09 17.73 -4.37
C GLU A 117 -6.49 16.40 -3.95
N LEU A 118 -6.78 15.36 -4.72
CA LEU A 118 -6.11 14.07 -4.58
C LEU A 118 -4.66 14.20 -5.06
N LYS A 119 -3.71 13.94 -4.16
CA LYS A 119 -2.27 14.06 -4.45
C LYS A 119 -1.58 12.72 -4.60
N ALA A 120 -2.07 11.70 -3.91
CA ALA A 120 -1.44 10.38 -3.88
C ALA A 120 -2.42 9.36 -3.32
N TRP A 121 -2.05 8.09 -3.43
CA TRP A 121 -2.69 6.98 -2.74
C TRP A 121 -1.68 6.30 -1.84
N LEU A 122 -2.09 5.98 -0.62
CA LEU A 122 -1.29 5.21 0.33
C LEU A 122 -1.88 3.81 0.44
N ALA A 123 -1.07 2.79 0.16
CA ALA A 123 -1.45 1.40 0.35
C ALA A 123 -0.72 0.83 1.57
N ILE A 124 -1.49 0.27 2.50
CA ILE A 124 -0.96 -0.49 3.64
C ILE A 124 -1.30 -1.95 3.39
N GLN A 125 -0.29 -2.79 3.25
CA GLN A 125 -0.42 -4.16 2.76
C GLN A 125 0.18 -5.14 3.76
N ARG A 126 -0.45 -6.30 3.88
CA ARG A 126 0.09 -7.40 4.67
C ARG A 126 -0.30 -8.73 4.07
N GLU A 127 0.49 -9.75 4.34
CA GLU A 127 0.12 -11.12 4.02
C GLU A 127 -0.87 -11.62 5.07
N LYS A 128 -1.97 -12.19 4.60
CA LYS A 128 -2.88 -12.90 5.49
C LYS A 128 -2.40 -14.33 5.61
N VAL A 129 -1.91 -14.68 6.80
CA VAL A 129 -1.48 -16.03 7.08
C VAL A 129 -2.69 -16.88 7.49
N VAL A 130 -2.98 -17.90 6.70
CA VAL A 130 -3.99 -18.90 7.06
C VAL A 130 -3.29 -19.99 7.87
N THR A 131 -3.51 -19.96 9.17
CA THR A 131 -2.95 -21.00 10.04
C THR A 131 -3.89 -22.20 10.03
N TRP A 132 -3.39 -23.30 9.52
CA TRP A 132 -4.04 -24.58 9.67
C TRP A 132 -3.57 -25.19 11.00
N LEU A 133 -4.47 -25.29 11.95
CA LEU A 133 -4.19 -26.00 13.19
C LEU A 133 -4.87 -27.35 13.08
N PRO A 134 -4.11 -28.44 12.93
CA PRO A 134 -4.69 -29.77 13.04
C PRO A 134 -5.14 -29.99 14.50
N ASP A 135 -6.23 -30.66 14.64
CA ASP A 135 -6.76 -31.02 15.97
C ASP A 135 -5.75 -31.86 16.77
#